data_8b744e8148461948d0a18825fac5e70b
#
_entry.id   8b744e8148461948d0a18825fac5e70b
#
_cell.length_a   1.000
_cell.length_b   1.000
_cell.length_c   1.000
_cell.angle_alpha   90.00
_cell.angle_beta   90.00
_cell.angle_gamma   90.00
#
_symmetry.space_group_name_H-M   'P 1'
#
loop_
_entity.id
_entity.type
_entity.pdbx_description
1 polymer ?
#
loop_
_entity_poly.entity_id
_entity_poly.type
_entity_poly.pdbx_seq_one_letter_code
_entity_poly.pdbx_strand_id
1 'polypeptide(L)'
;MSRLSKTVRQMFVICGLLFIGGISSVRAAAAPKANIAGAKRAVILAFQNYERQVDVSKYHLYNKRDDKAVSNMMTEIATQTSYLFYSGQEYTKVVSSPDGQVRQMKLSYMKIFRKADGAPDRTKIQKVRRKIRAKVDRIVAKAPSGMTKLEKALYFHDYLIRNTAYSDQNTTYCTSEWGVLLKGKGNCQGYAKAYALLLQKVHIPVKFANSYSMMHMWNVVRLQGKWYHVDLTWDDPLNPNTHKDQLGLVLHENFLCSTSYLKKKGYRGIRCKLTTSSKYDHKYWKQVNSAFYYQKGRFIYQTDRAVRQRKRIAGGAARTLARAGGSLFVKGSKGRFYFINFNRIYYYNGRTHQVKLVWEGGKKYASYQAAQLSFANGRLKVGLLRGKICKIITVAG
;
A
#
# COMPACT_ATOMS: atom_id res chain seq x y z
N MET A 1 -7.33 21.78 3.84
CA MET A 1 -5.95 22.21 3.48
C MET A 1 -5.26 22.66 4.75
N SER A 2 -4.54 21.80 5.44
CA SER A 2 -3.78 22.14 6.65
C SER A 2 -2.31 22.05 6.33
N ARG A 3 -1.60 23.10 6.74
CA ARG A 3 -0.17 23.36 6.51
C ARG A 3 0.67 22.23 7.13
N LEU A 4 1.46 21.53 6.32
CA LEU A 4 2.56 20.70 6.81
C LEU A 4 3.69 21.61 7.29
N SER A 5 3.97 21.52 8.59
CA SER A 5 5.07 22.21 9.27
C SER A 5 6.40 21.82 8.63
N LYS A 6 7.08 22.81 8.08
CA LYS A 6 8.49 22.75 7.72
C LYS A 6 9.31 22.82 9.01
N THR A 7 9.89 21.72 9.44
CA THR A 7 10.93 21.76 10.46
C THR A 7 12.02 20.77 10.08
N VAL A 8 12.86 21.17 9.14
CA VAL A 8 14.20 20.60 8.96
C VAL A 8 15.12 21.47 9.80
N ARG A 9 15.38 21.09 11.05
CA ARG A 9 16.43 21.73 11.85
C ARG A 9 17.79 21.16 11.44
N GLN A 10 18.55 21.94 10.71
CA GLN A 10 19.98 21.74 10.53
C GLN A 10 20.69 22.48 11.69
N MET A 11 21.39 21.76 12.54
CA MET A 11 22.38 22.38 13.46
C MET A 11 23.76 22.33 12.80
N PHE A 12 24.30 23.50 12.52
CA PHE A 12 25.67 23.65 12.06
C PHE A 12 26.58 23.91 13.27
N VAL A 13 27.67 23.16 13.39
CA VAL A 13 28.82 23.56 14.22
C VAL A 13 29.94 23.95 13.26
N ILE A 14 30.23 25.24 13.20
CA ILE A 14 31.36 25.79 12.47
C ILE A 14 32.46 26.11 13.51
N CYS A 15 33.63 25.46 13.41
CA CYS A 15 34.89 25.97 14.00
C CYS A 15 35.75 26.49 12.85
N GLY A 16 35.90 27.78 12.79
CA GLY A 16 36.82 28.43 11.86
C GLY A 16 38.24 28.57 12.46
N LEU A 17 39.25 28.31 11.64
CA LEU A 17 40.61 28.85 11.80
C LEU A 17 41.13 29.21 10.41
N LEU A 18 41.45 30.50 10.28
CA LEU A 18 42.14 31.10 9.12
C LEU A 18 43.62 30.72 9.13
N PHE A 19 44.15 30.24 8.03
CA PHE A 19 45.59 30.30 7.72
C PHE A 19 45.78 30.79 6.27
N ILE A 20 46.55 31.89 6.18
CA ILE A 20 47.00 32.50 4.91
C ILE A 20 48.35 31.89 4.56
N GLY A 21 48.54 31.40 3.35
CA GLY A 21 49.86 31.04 2.87
C GLY A 21 49.87 30.24 1.59
N GLY A 22 50.35 30.83 0.48
CA GLY A 22 51.03 30.15 -0.61
C GLY A 22 50.16 29.59 -1.74
N ILE A 23 50.04 30.34 -2.83
CA ILE A 23 49.38 29.88 -4.09
C ILE A 23 50.36 28.94 -4.83
N SER A 24 50.20 27.64 -4.63
CA SER A 24 50.63 26.65 -5.59
C SER A 24 49.37 26.10 -6.24
N SER A 25 49.18 26.34 -7.53
CA SER A 25 48.04 25.80 -8.28
C SER A 25 48.21 24.29 -8.46
N VAL A 26 47.98 23.54 -7.36
CA VAL A 26 47.71 22.11 -7.46
C VAL A 26 46.30 21.99 -8.04
N ARG A 27 46.20 21.57 -9.30
CA ARG A 27 44.91 21.13 -9.85
C ARG A 27 44.31 20.13 -8.87
N ALA A 28 43.36 20.57 -8.07
CA ALA A 28 42.62 19.72 -7.15
C ALA A 28 42.03 18.58 -8.01
N ALA A 29 42.45 17.35 -7.76
CA ALA A 29 41.84 16.18 -8.38
C ALA A 29 40.35 16.26 -8.14
N ALA A 30 39.56 16.09 -9.21
CA ALA A 30 38.11 16.15 -9.11
C ALA A 30 37.62 15.21 -7.99
N ALA A 31 36.84 15.73 -7.04
CA ALA A 31 36.33 14.92 -5.93
C ALA A 31 35.61 13.67 -6.46
N PRO A 32 35.85 12.50 -5.87
CA PRO A 32 35.26 11.24 -6.34
C PRO A 32 33.74 11.34 -6.44
N LYS A 33 33.15 10.65 -7.43
CA LYS A 33 31.70 10.60 -7.60
C LYS A 33 31.03 9.85 -6.46
N ALA A 34 29.96 10.43 -5.92
CA ALA A 34 29.17 9.81 -4.85
C ALA A 34 28.57 8.46 -5.25
N ASN A 35 28.77 7.44 -4.42
CA ASN A 35 28.13 6.14 -4.55
C ASN A 35 26.86 6.04 -3.69
N ILE A 36 25.79 6.71 -4.11
CA ILE A 36 24.50 6.74 -3.41
C ILE A 36 23.92 5.32 -3.24
N ALA A 37 24.06 4.45 -4.25
CA ALA A 37 23.54 3.08 -4.18
C ALA A 37 24.26 2.23 -3.13
N GLY A 38 25.57 2.40 -2.99
CA GLY A 38 26.38 1.76 -1.95
C GLY A 38 25.99 2.25 -0.55
N ALA A 39 25.90 3.56 -0.37
CA ALA A 39 25.46 4.17 0.88
C ALA A 39 24.04 3.70 1.27
N LYS A 40 23.12 3.65 0.32
CA LYS A 40 21.75 3.14 0.57
C LYS A 40 21.76 1.72 1.13
N ARG A 41 22.57 0.82 0.56
CA ARG A 41 22.68 -0.56 1.07
C ARG A 41 23.24 -0.60 2.48
N ALA A 42 24.28 0.19 2.76
CA ALA A 42 24.88 0.27 4.10
C ALA A 42 23.88 0.78 5.15
N VAL A 43 23.15 1.85 4.85
CA VAL A 43 22.11 2.39 5.75
C VAL A 43 20.97 1.36 5.99
N ILE A 44 20.52 0.67 4.95
CA ILE A 44 19.51 -0.40 5.11
C ILE A 44 20.03 -1.49 6.04
N LEU A 45 21.28 -1.94 5.85
CA LEU A 45 21.91 -2.96 6.68
C LEU A 45 22.05 -2.49 8.14
N ALA A 46 22.48 -1.25 8.35
CA ALA A 46 22.57 -0.66 9.68
C ALA A 46 21.22 -0.64 10.41
N PHE A 47 20.12 -0.26 9.73
CA PHE A 47 18.78 -0.40 10.30
C PHE A 47 18.43 -1.85 10.62
N GLN A 48 18.75 -2.79 9.73
CA GLN A 48 18.47 -4.22 9.95
C GLN A 48 19.23 -4.81 11.14
N ASN A 49 20.44 -4.31 11.40
CA ASN A 49 21.29 -4.65 12.54
C ASN A 49 20.97 -3.84 13.80
N TYR A 50 20.01 -2.90 13.72
CA TYR A 50 19.65 -2.02 14.83
C TYR A 50 20.79 -1.10 15.27
N GLU A 51 21.61 -0.63 14.35
CA GLU A 51 22.73 0.29 14.60
C GLU A 51 22.22 1.73 14.70
N ARG A 52 22.89 2.54 15.55
CA ARG A 52 22.54 3.95 15.72
C ARG A 52 23.26 4.87 14.73
N GLN A 53 24.30 4.35 14.10
CA GLN A 53 25.11 5.06 13.12
C GLN A 53 25.70 4.12 12.09
N VAL A 54 26.08 4.65 10.94
CA VAL A 54 26.70 3.89 9.86
C VAL A 54 27.85 4.68 9.26
N ASP A 55 28.99 4.03 9.06
CA ASP A 55 30.11 4.61 8.31
C ASP A 55 29.76 4.63 6.82
N VAL A 56 29.87 5.81 6.21
CA VAL A 56 29.59 6.04 4.79
C VAL A 56 30.79 6.67 4.07
N SER A 57 31.95 6.74 4.71
CA SER A 57 33.19 7.38 4.20
C SER A 57 33.56 6.85 2.82
N LYS A 58 33.56 5.55 2.61
CA LYS A 58 33.90 4.88 1.34
C LYS A 58 32.94 5.15 0.18
N TYR A 59 31.82 5.82 0.43
CA TYR A 59 30.84 6.15 -0.61
C TYR A 59 30.98 7.56 -1.18
N HIS A 60 31.96 8.33 -0.70
CA HIS A 60 32.30 9.66 -1.19
C HIS A 60 31.12 10.64 -1.27
N LEU A 61 30.32 10.67 -0.19
CA LEU A 61 29.23 11.62 -0.03
C LEU A 61 29.79 12.94 0.50
N TYR A 62 29.42 14.07 -0.09
CA TYR A 62 29.84 15.39 0.35
C TYR A 62 28.66 16.24 0.79
N ASN A 63 28.84 16.94 1.89
CA ASN A 63 27.83 17.85 2.41
C ASN A 63 27.60 18.98 1.37
N LYS A 64 26.37 19.51 1.31
CA LYS A 64 25.89 20.45 0.30
C LYS A 64 25.82 19.85 -1.11
N ARG A 65 26.94 19.31 -1.68
CA ARG A 65 26.94 18.74 -3.03
C ARG A 65 25.93 17.61 -3.23
N ASP A 66 25.87 16.70 -2.26
CA ASP A 66 25.07 15.47 -2.38
C ASP A 66 23.80 15.49 -1.50
N ASP A 67 23.46 16.61 -0.86
CA ASP A 67 22.35 16.72 0.09
C ASP A 67 21.02 16.26 -0.49
N LYS A 68 20.69 16.67 -1.70
CA LYS A 68 19.47 16.27 -2.39
C LYS A 68 19.45 14.75 -2.66
N ALA A 69 20.59 14.18 -3.06
CA ALA A 69 20.71 12.75 -3.34
C ALA A 69 20.61 11.93 -2.05
N VAL A 70 21.25 12.37 -0.98
CA VAL A 70 21.18 11.73 0.35
C VAL A 70 19.76 11.83 0.93
N SER A 71 19.11 12.98 0.85
CA SER A 71 17.72 13.15 1.29
C SER A 71 16.76 12.24 0.53
N ASN A 72 16.90 12.17 -0.80
CA ASN A 72 16.11 11.24 -1.62
C ASN A 72 16.39 9.78 -1.23
N MET A 73 17.64 9.40 -1.02
CA MET A 73 18.03 8.06 -0.57
C MET A 73 17.36 7.70 0.76
N MET A 74 17.41 8.59 1.76
CA MET A 74 16.77 8.34 3.06
C MET A 74 15.25 8.25 2.94
N THR A 75 14.62 9.10 2.14
CA THR A 75 13.19 9.01 1.81
C THR A 75 12.84 7.67 1.17
N GLU A 76 13.63 7.22 0.20
CA GLU A 76 13.42 5.92 -0.44
C GLU A 76 13.59 4.76 0.56
N ILE A 77 14.57 4.82 1.46
CA ILE A 77 14.73 3.81 2.52
C ILE A 77 13.48 3.74 3.40
N ALA A 78 13.04 4.87 3.91
CA ALA A 78 11.88 4.93 4.80
C ALA A 78 10.56 4.51 4.10
N THR A 79 10.39 4.86 2.83
CA THR A 79 9.14 4.64 2.12
C THR A 79 9.09 3.33 1.33
N GLN A 80 10.22 2.88 0.75
CA GLN A 80 10.25 1.80 -0.24
C GLN A 80 10.98 0.53 0.23
N THR A 81 11.40 0.48 1.50
CA THR A 81 12.05 -0.73 2.04
C THR A 81 11.07 -1.47 2.96
N SER A 82 10.80 -2.72 2.60
CA SER A 82 9.94 -3.59 3.39
C SER A 82 10.62 -3.99 4.72
N TYR A 83 9.82 -4.21 5.76
CA TYR A 83 10.26 -4.55 7.11
C TYR A 83 11.10 -3.49 7.84
N LEU A 84 11.20 -2.26 7.32
CA LEU A 84 11.78 -1.12 8.04
C LEU A 84 10.70 -0.18 8.61
N PHE A 85 9.59 -0.74 9.06
CA PHE A 85 8.47 -0.02 9.67
C PHE A 85 8.85 0.79 10.92
N TYR A 86 10.01 0.54 11.48
CA TYR A 86 10.57 1.18 12.68
C TYR A 86 11.60 2.28 12.39
N SER A 87 12.05 2.41 11.13
CA SER A 87 13.00 3.47 10.76
C SER A 87 12.37 4.84 10.90
N GLY A 88 13.09 5.78 11.53
CA GLY A 88 12.76 7.19 11.51
C GLY A 88 13.11 7.82 10.15
N GLN A 89 12.55 8.97 9.87
CA GLN A 89 12.87 9.77 8.68
C GLN A 89 14.03 10.75 8.93
N GLU A 90 14.28 11.07 10.19
CA GLU A 90 15.37 11.96 10.61
C GLU A 90 16.71 11.24 10.58
N TYR A 91 17.74 11.96 10.21
CA TYR A 91 19.13 11.52 10.25
C TYR A 91 20.06 12.72 10.43
N THR A 92 21.24 12.48 10.96
CA THR A 92 22.28 13.51 11.08
C THR A 92 23.52 13.05 10.33
N LYS A 93 24.11 13.94 9.53
CA LYS A 93 25.39 13.69 8.86
C LYS A 93 26.51 14.15 9.79
N VAL A 94 27.54 13.32 9.93
CA VAL A 94 28.81 13.70 10.55
C VAL A 94 29.79 14.01 9.42
N VAL A 95 30.17 15.28 9.31
CA VAL A 95 31.00 15.79 8.22
C VAL A 95 32.42 15.90 8.68
N SER A 96 33.35 15.49 7.88
CA SER A 96 34.79 15.72 8.09
C SER A 96 35.16 17.13 7.64
N SER A 97 35.94 17.85 8.43
CA SER A 97 36.59 19.10 8.04
C SER A 97 38.06 18.80 7.66
N PRO A 98 38.61 19.40 6.60
CA PRO A 98 38.11 20.52 5.79
C PRO A 98 37.39 20.09 4.49
N ASP A 99 37.41 18.81 4.09
CA ASP A 99 37.01 18.37 2.79
C ASP A 99 35.47 18.31 2.58
N GLY A 100 34.69 18.45 3.66
CA GLY A 100 33.23 18.39 3.62
C GLY A 100 32.67 17.00 3.36
N GLN A 101 33.49 15.95 3.41
CA GLN A 101 33.01 14.57 3.20
C GLN A 101 32.19 14.08 4.38
N VAL A 102 31.05 13.43 4.08
CA VAL A 102 30.21 12.76 5.09
C VAL A 102 30.86 11.43 5.47
N ARG A 103 31.33 11.32 6.71
CA ARG A 103 31.99 10.12 7.23
C ARG A 103 31.00 9.14 7.82
N GLN A 104 30.01 9.65 8.55
CA GLN A 104 29.03 8.84 9.23
C GLN A 104 27.63 9.45 9.10
N MET A 105 26.63 8.61 9.20
CA MET A 105 25.24 9.01 9.36
C MET A 105 24.68 8.44 10.67
N LYS A 106 24.17 9.29 11.54
CA LYS A 106 23.41 8.89 12.73
C LYS A 106 21.97 8.63 12.31
N LEU A 107 21.44 7.48 12.67
CA LEU A 107 20.12 6.99 12.26
C LEU A 107 19.12 7.20 13.40
N SER A 108 17.93 7.67 13.06
CA SER A 108 16.83 7.75 14.01
C SER A 108 15.87 6.56 13.85
N TYR A 109 15.19 6.24 14.93
CA TYR A 109 14.14 5.24 15.00
C TYR A 109 12.83 5.91 15.39
N MET A 110 11.69 5.39 14.94
CA MET A 110 10.37 5.90 15.33
C MET A 110 10.23 5.88 16.86
N LYS A 111 9.68 6.95 17.45
CA LYS A 111 9.56 7.13 18.91
C LYS A 111 9.05 5.88 19.64
N ILE A 112 8.06 5.21 19.07
CA ILE A 112 7.47 3.99 19.65
C ILE A 112 8.43 2.78 19.67
N PHE A 113 9.51 2.81 18.89
CA PHE A 113 10.53 1.77 18.79
C PHE A 113 11.90 2.21 19.36
N ARG A 114 11.93 3.26 20.15
CA ARG A 114 13.10 3.72 20.87
C ARG A 114 12.97 3.45 22.36
N LYS A 115 14.09 3.19 23.02
CA LYS A 115 14.26 3.25 24.48
C LYS A 115 14.41 4.72 24.90
N ALA A 116 14.45 5.00 26.20
CA ALA A 116 14.60 6.34 26.75
C ALA A 116 15.91 7.02 26.30
N ASP A 117 17.01 6.26 26.16
CA ASP A 117 18.31 6.72 25.67
C ASP A 117 18.37 6.92 24.12
N GLY A 118 17.26 6.76 23.42
CA GLY A 118 17.15 6.86 21.97
C GLY A 118 17.61 5.62 21.20
N ALA A 119 18.11 4.59 21.87
CA ALA A 119 18.49 3.33 21.24
C ALA A 119 17.26 2.58 20.70
N PRO A 120 17.40 1.79 19.62
CA PRO A 120 16.31 0.96 19.12
C PRO A 120 15.92 -0.11 20.14
N ASP A 121 14.62 -0.24 20.40
CA ASP A 121 14.05 -1.33 21.17
C ASP A 121 13.98 -2.61 20.31
N ARG A 122 15.08 -3.34 20.26
CA ARG A 122 15.22 -4.57 19.45
C ARG A 122 14.12 -5.60 19.74
N THR A 123 13.81 -5.79 21.02
CA THR A 123 12.80 -6.75 21.47
C THR A 123 11.42 -6.39 20.90
N LYS A 124 11.02 -5.15 21.04
CA LYS A 124 9.74 -4.65 20.53
C LYS A 124 9.67 -4.70 18.99
N ILE A 125 10.73 -4.29 18.31
CA ILE A 125 10.83 -4.36 16.86
C ILE A 125 10.72 -5.80 16.36
N GLN A 126 11.47 -6.73 16.96
CA GLN A 126 11.43 -8.14 16.59
C GLN A 126 10.08 -8.79 16.87
N LYS A 127 9.42 -8.45 17.98
CA LYS A 127 8.06 -8.90 18.29
C LYS A 127 7.06 -8.49 17.21
N VAL A 128 7.10 -7.23 16.77
CA VAL A 128 6.22 -6.73 15.68
C VAL A 128 6.59 -7.39 14.36
N ARG A 129 7.88 -7.52 14.03
CA ARG A 129 8.36 -8.16 12.80
C ARG A 129 7.89 -9.62 12.71
N ARG A 130 7.97 -10.39 13.80
CA ARG A 130 7.44 -11.77 13.84
C ARG A 130 5.94 -11.80 13.56
N LYS A 131 5.16 -10.89 14.15
CA LYS A 131 3.72 -10.79 13.91
C LYS A 131 3.39 -10.45 12.45
N ILE A 132 4.14 -9.52 11.83
CA ILE A 132 3.98 -9.19 10.41
C ILE A 132 4.26 -10.42 9.53
N ARG A 133 5.39 -11.11 9.75
CA ARG A 133 5.74 -12.33 9.01
C ARG A 133 4.65 -13.39 9.13
N ALA A 134 4.23 -13.72 10.35
CA ALA A 134 3.16 -14.70 10.59
C ALA A 134 1.84 -14.30 9.92
N LYS A 135 1.52 -13.00 9.85
CA LYS A 135 0.33 -12.50 9.15
C LYS A 135 0.47 -12.67 7.63
N VAL A 136 1.63 -12.34 7.05
CA VAL A 136 1.95 -12.55 5.64
C VAL A 136 1.84 -14.04 5.29
N ASP A 137 2.49 -14.91 6.06
CA ASP A 137 2.45 -16.35 5.84
C ASP A 137 1.02 -16.91 5.88
N ARG A 138 0.21 -16.46 6.83
CA ARG A 138 -1.20 -16.84 6.93
C ARG A 138 -2.05 -16.38 5.76
N ILE A 139 -1.81 -15.17 5.24
CA ILE A 139 -2.53 -14.65 4.06
C ILE A 139 -2.14 -15.45 2.82
N VAL A 140 -0.84 -15.69 2.63
CA VAL A 140 -0.32 -16.44 1.49
C VAL A 140 -0.79 -17.90 1.52
N ALA A 141 -0.79 -18.55 2.68
CA ALA A 141 -1.28 -19.92 2.83
C ALA A 141 -2.78 -20.08 2.50
N LYS A 142 -3.56 -19.01 2.64
CA LYS A 142 -4.99 -19.00 2.25
C LYS A 142 -5.22 -18.77 0.76
N ALA A 143 -4.20 -18.35 0.00
CA ALA A 143 -4.31 -18.21 -1.43
C ALA A 143 -4.34 -19.61 -2.08
N PRO A 144 -5.34 -19.94 -2.89
CA PRO A 144 -5.43 -21.24 -3.55
C PRO A 144 -4.19 -21.59 -4.37
N SER A 145 -3.71 -22.83 -4.26
CA SER A 145 -2.46 -23.29 -4.91
C SER A 145 -2.49 -23.20 -6.44
N GLY A 146 -3.64 -23.46 -7.05
CA GLY A 146 -3.81 -23.42 -8.52
C GLY A 146 -3.89 -22.01 -9.14
N MET A 147 -3.73 -20.96 -8.38
CA MET A 147 -3.70 -19.58 -8.88
C MET A 147 -2.41 -19.25 -9.62
N THR A 148 -2.55 -18.64 -10.81
CA THR A 148 -1.44 -17.99 -11.52
C THR A 148 -0.87 -16.82 -10.75
N LYS A 149 0.32 -16.33 -11.13
CA LYS A 149 0.90 -15.12 -10.51
C LYS A 149 -0.02 -13.90 -10.61
N LEU A 150 -0.74 -13.72 -11.73
CA LEU A 150 -1.72 -12.66 -11.90
C LEU A 150 -2.88 -12.82 -10.91
N GLU A 151 -3.42 -14.02 -10.80
CA GLU A 151 -4.53 -14.32 -9.90
C GLU A 151 -4.15 -14.18 -8.42
N LYS A 152 -2.91 -14.55 -8.04
CA LYS A 152 -2.37 -14.26 -6.70
C LYS A 152 -2.25 -12.76 -6.45
N ALA A 153 -1.76 -11.99 -7.44
CA ALA A 153 -1.68 -10.54 -7.33
C ALA A 153 -3.07 -9.92 -7.09
N LEU A 154 -4.08 -10.35 -7.85
CA LEU A 154 -5.47 -9.92 -7.65
C LEU A 154 -6.02 -10.36 -6.28
N TYR A 155 -5.77 -11.59 -5.87
CA TYR A 155 -6.21 -12.10 -4.57
C TYR A 155 -5.66 -11.28 -3.40
N PHE A 156 -4.39 -10.88 -3.44
CA PHE A 156 -3.79 -10.05 -2.39
C PHE A 156 -4.27 -8.60 -2.46
N HIS A 157 -4.51 -8.06 -3.65
CA HIS A 157 -5.14 -6.77 -3.86
C HIS A 157 -6.50 -6.72 -3.15
N ASP A 158 -7.40 -7.61 -3.51
CA ASP A 158 -8.75 -7.68 -2.95
C ASP A 158 -8.73 -7.99 -1.44
N TYR A 159 -7.77 -8.83 -1.00
CA TYR A 159 -7.62 -9.14 0.42
C TYR A 159 -7.28 -7.89 1.22
N LEU A 160 -6.31 -7.09 0.76
CA LEU A 160 -5.89 -5.90 1.50
C LEU A 160 -6.99 -4.84 1.53
N ILE A 161 -7.62 -4.54 0.41
CA ILE A 161 -8.73 -3.57 0.35
C ILE A 161 -9.87 -3.98 1.29
N ARG A 162 -10.26 -5.24 1.30
CA ARG A 162 -11.34 -5.74 2.17
C ARG A 162 -11.02 -5.81 3.65
N ASN A 163 -9.76 -5.72 4.04
CA ASN A 163 -9.31 -5.90 5.43
C ASN A 163 -8.55 -4.69 5.98
N THR A 164 -8.54 -3.58 5.25
CA THR A 164 -7.86 -2.35 5.66
C THR A 164 -8.79 -1.18 5.42
N ALA A 165 -8.91 -0.28 6.37
CA ALA A 165 -9.54 1.01 6.17
C ALA A 165 -8.48 2.05 5.81
N TYR A 166 -8.74 2.84 4.77
CA TYR A 166 -7.87 3.97 4.46
C TYR A 166 -7.88 5.00 5.58
N SER A 167 -6.73 5.51 5.94
CA SER A 167 -6.57 6.53 6.97
C SER A 167 -5.45 7.48 6.57
N ASP A 168 -5.79 8.75 6.40
CA ASP A 168 -4.86 9.86 6.22
C ASP A 168 -4.34 10.43 7.54
N GLN A 169 -4.88 9.97 8.67
CA GLN A 169 -4.37 10.33 9.98
C GLN A 169 -2.90 9.97 10.10
N ASN A 170 -2.09 10.96 10.43
CA ASN A 170 -0.65 10.83 10.58
C ASN A 170 -0.29 10.06 11.86
N THR A 171 -0.84 8.86 11.99
CA THR A 171 -0.51 7.94 13.09
C THR A 171 0.76 7.19 12.76
N THR A 172 1.53 6.90 13.79
CA THR A 172 2.85 6.25 13.73
C THR A 172 2.90 4.96 12.89
N TYR A 173 1.76 4.34 12.58
CA TYR A 173 1.69 3.07 11.88
C TYR A 173 1.03 3.13 10.49
N CYS A 174 0.24 4.16 10.17
CA CYS A 174 -0.53 4.20 8.91
C CYS A 174 0.33 4.21 7.65
N THR A 175 1.56 4.73 7.73
CA THR A 175 2.53 4.76 6.63
C THR A 175 3.30 3.44 6.45
N SER A 176 2.95 2.40 7.20
CA SER A 176 3.71 1.15 7.21
C SER A 176 2.85 -0.09 6.99
N GLU A 177 3.48 -1.16 6.54
CA GLU A 177 2.88 -2.49 6.46
C GLU A 177 2.37 -3.01 7.82
N TRP A 178 2.94 -2.51 8.93
CA TRP A 178 2.45 -2.81 10.27
C TRP A 178 1.01 -2.34 10.48
N GLY A 179 0.69 -1.09 10.08
CA GLY A 179 -0.65 -0.54 10.16
C GLY A 179 -1.66 -1.37 9.37
N VAL A 180 -1.35 -1.60 8.10
CA VAL A 180 -2.23 -2.35 7.19
C VAL A 180 -2.43 -3.80 7.64
N LEU A 181 -1.35 -4.53 7.91
CA LEU A 181 -1.43 -5.97 8.18
C LEU A 181 -1.88 -6.32 9.60
N LEU A 182 -1.56 -5.51 10.61
CA LEU A 182 -1.84 -5.82 12.01
C LEU A 182 -2.91 -4.94 12.67
N LYS A 183 -3.13 -3.73 12.14
CA LYS A 183 -4.10 -2.77 12.67
C LYS A 183 -5.32 -2.59 11.75
N GLY A 184 -5.24 -3.06 10.50
CA GLY A 184 -6.28 -2.88 9.50
C GLY A 184 -6.50 -1.42 9.11
N LYS A 185 -5.46 -0.58 9.21
CA LYS A 185 -5.49 0.85 8.83
C LYS A 185 -4.20 1.25 8.15
N GLY A 186 -4.29 2.06 7.10
CA GLY A 186 -3.12 2.57 6.42
C GLY A 186 -3.43 3.63 5.37
N ASN A 187 -2.40 4.37 4.98
CA ASN A 187 -2.44 5.25 3.83
C ASN A 187 -1.79 4.59 2.60
N CYS A 188 -1.63 5.33 1.50
CA CYS A 188 -1.06 4.82 0.25
C CYS A 188 0.29 4.10 0.44
N GLN A 189 1.19 4.64 1.29
CA GLN A 189 2.48 4.04 1.59
C GLN A 189 2.33 2.71 2.35
N GLY A 190 1.43 2.65 3.32
CA GLY A 190 1.12 1.44 4.08
C GLY A 190 0.59 0.32 3.17
N TYR A 191 -0.39 0.65 2.31
CA TYR A 191 -0.94 -0.28 1.32
C TYR A 191 0.15 -0.81 0.38
N ALA A 192 0.94 0.09 -0.21
CA ALA A 192 1.99 -0.30 -1.14
C ALA A 192 3.05 -1.22 -0.49
N LYS A 193 3.46 -0.95 0.76
CA LYS A 193 4.40 -1.79 1.50
C LYS A 193 3.80 -3.16 1.85
N ALA A 194 2.57 -3.20 2.32
CA ALA A 194 1.90 -4.46 2.66
C ALA A 194 1.71 -5.35 1.42
N TYR A 195 1.29 -4.76 0.30
CA TYR A 195 1.14 -5.48 -0.96
C TYR A 195 2.48 -6.01 -1.49
N ALA A 196 3.53 -5.20 -1.41
CA ALA A 196 4.87 -5.64 -1.78
C ALA A 196 5.34 -6.87 -0.99
N LEU A 197 5.08 -6.92 0.33
CA LEU A 197 5.44 -8.09 1.15
C LEU A 197 4.72 -9.37 0.70
N LEU A 198 3.42 -9.29 0.41
CA LEU A 198 2.64 -10.44 -0.06
C LEU A 198 3.13 -10.94 -1.42
N LEU A 199 3.42 -10.01 -2.35
CA LEU A 199 3.94 -10.35 -3.68
C LEU A 199 5.36 -10.96 -3.60
N GLN A 200 6.25 -10.39 -2.80
CA GLN A 200 7.59 -10.91 -2.57
C GLN A 200 7.57 -12.32 -2.00
N LYS A 201 6.67 -12.61 -1.07
CA LYS A 201 6.52 -13.93 -0.45
C LYS A 201 6.15 -15.03 -1.47
N VAL A 202 5.51 -14.68 -2.57
CA VAL A 202 5.14 -15.60 -3.67
C VAL A 202 5.99 -15.40 -4.92
N HIS A 203 7.16 -14.75 -4.78
CA HIS A 203 8.13 -14.53 -5.85
C HIS A 203 7.55 -13.80 -7.07
N ILE A 204 6.70 -12.80 -6.83
CA ILE A 204 6.25 -11.86 -7.85
C ILE A 204 7.08 -10.58 -7.72
N PRO A 205 7.89 -10.21 -8.75
CA PRO A 205 8.72 -9.02 -8.66
C PRO A 205 7.85 -7.77 -8.56
N VAL A 206 8.17 -6.91 -7.58
CA VAL A 206 7.44 -5.68 -7.28
C VAL A 206 8.42 -4.56 -6.98
N LYS A 207 8.10 -3.36 -7.44
CA LYS A 207 8.78 -2.11 -7.13
C LYS A 207 7.74 -1.06 -6.72
N PHE A 208 8.22 0.12 -6.34
CA PHE A 208 7.38 1.24 -5.98
C PHE A 208 7.42 2.31 -7.07
N ALA A 209 6.29 2.96 -7.28
CA ALA A 209 6.17 4.20 -8.01
C ALA A 209 5.59 5.27 -7.09
N ASN A 210 5.89 6.52 -7.37
CA ASN A 210 5.37 7.63 -6.58
C ASN A 210 5.14 8.87 -7.44
N SER A 211 4.42 9.81 -6.88
CA SER A 211 4.27 11.17 -7.40
C SER A 211 4.35 12.16 -6.25
N TYR A 212 5.34 13.03 -6.26
CA TYR A 212 5.45 14.07 -5.22
C TYR A 212 4.37 15.14 -5.34
N SER A 213 3.97 15.48 -6.58
CA SER A 213 2.90 16.45 -6.81
C SER A 213 1.53 15.97 -6.33
N MET A 214 1.33 14.64 -6.26
CA MET A 214 0.11 14.02 -5.73
C MET A 214 0.28 13.56 -4.27
N MET A 215 1.48 13.66 -3.70
CA MET A 215 1.84 13.07 -2.39
C MET A 215 1.39 11.61 -2.28
N HIS A 216 1.62 10.84 -3.35
CA HIS A 216 1.07 9.50 -3.52
C HIS A 216 2.12 8.46 -3.88
N MET A 217 1.91 7.22 -3.41
CA MET A 217 2.79 6.08 -3.68
C MET A 217 1.97 4.81 -3.91
N TRP A 218 2.41 4.00 -4.88
CA TRP A 218 1.78 2.72 -5.25
C TRP A 218 2.81 1.71 -5.75
N ASN A 219 2.39 0.59 -6.29
CA ASN A 219 3.28 -0.47 -6.74
C ASN A 219 3.38 -0.56 -8.27
N VAL A 220 4.50 -1.13 -8.72
CA VAL A 220 4.69 -1.63 -10.09
C VAL A 220 5.07 -3.09 -10.01
N VAL A 221 4.30 -3.96 -10.67
CA VAL A 221 4.37 -5.42 -10.54
C VAL A 221 4.79 -6.03 -11.87
N ARG A 222 5.70 -7.02 -11.86
CA ARG A 222 6.14 -7.72 -13.08
C ARG A 222 5.39 -9.04 -13.23
N LEU A 223 4.61 -9.14 -14.31
CA LEU A 223 3.87 -10.33 -14.68
C LEU A 223 4.15 -10.69 -16.15
N GLN A 224 4.42 -11.95 -16.43
CA GLN A 224 4.73 -12.41 -17.80
C GLN A 224 5.82 -11.55 -18.48
N GLY A 225 6.89 -11.22 -17.74
CA GLY A 225 8.00 -10.43 -18.24
C GLY A 225 7.76 -8.92 -18.35
N LYS A 226 6.54 -8.41 -18.17
CA LYS A 226 6.15 -7.01 -18.36
C LYS A 226 5.74 -6.36 -17.04
N TRP A 227 5.98 -5.05 -16.91
CA TRP A 227 5.62 -4.27 -15.73
C TRP A 227 4.25 -3.61 -15.88
N TYR A 228 3.52 -3.48 -14.76
CA TYR A 228 2.20 -2.87 -14.66
C TYR A 228 2.06 -2.11 -13.35
N HIS A 229 1.45 -0.95 -13.36
CA HIS A 229 1.06 -0.26 -12.14
C HIS A 229 -0.11 -0.97 -11.46
N VAL A 230 -0.09 -0.97 -10.13
CA VAL A 230 -1.19 -1.44 -9.27
C VAL A 230 -1.32 -0.48 -8.11
N ASP A 231 -2.48 0.16 -7.97
CA ASP A 231 -2.75 1.12 -6.91
C ASP A 231 -3.97 0.71 -6.09
N LEU A 232 -3.69 0.09 -4.95
CA LEU A 232 -4.73 -0.37 -4.03
C LEU A 232 -5.49 0.77 -3.37
N THR A 233 -4.83 1.90 -3.14
CA THR A 233 -5.42 3.03 -2.44
C THR A 233 -6.56 3.65 -3.24
N TRP A 234 -6.37 3.81 -4.54
CA TRP A 234 -7.40 4.36 -5.42
C TRP A 234 -8.42 3.31 -5.88
N ASP A 235 -8.14 2.03 -5.64
CA ASP A 235 -9.10 0.94 -5.81
C ASP A 235 -9.88 0.64 -4.50
N ASP A 236 -9.59 1.36 -3.40
CA ASP A 236 -10.27 1.32 -2.10
C ASP A 236 -10.98 2.65 -1.82
N PRO A 237 -12.17 2.88 -2.39
CA PRO A 237 -12.81 4.19 -2.35
C PRO A 237 -13.41 4.49 -0.99
N LEU A 238 -13.25 5.73 -0.58
CA LEU A 238 -13.98 6.29 0.56
C LEU A 238 -15.37 6.77 0.12
N ASN A 239 -16.32 6.69 1.03
CA ASN A 239 -17.62 7.31 0.82
C ASN A 239 -17.46 8.84 0.73
N PRO A 240 -17.92 9.48 -0.36
CA PRO A 240 -17.67 10.91 -0.58
C PRO A 240 -18.34 11.82 0.47
N ASN A 241 -19.42 11.37 1.09
CA ASN A 241 -20.15 12.16 2.08
C ASN A 241 -19.60 12.01 3.50
N THR A 242 -19.10 10.84 3.86
CA THR A 242 -18.66 10.53 5.23
C THR A 242 -17.16 10.40 5.36
N HIS A 243 -16.42 10.35 4.24
CA HIS A 243 -14.98 10.04 4.19
C HIS A 243 -14.59 8.75 4.92
N LYS A 244 -15.54 7.81 5.05
CA LYS A 244 -15.34 6.49 5.65
C LYS A 244 -15.21 5.43 4.57
N ASP A 245 -14.51 4.37 4.91
CA ASP A 245 -14.33 3.18 4.10
C ASP A 245 -15.68 2.58 3.64
N GLN A 246 -15.77 2.18 2.37
CA GLN A 246 -16.96 1.57 1.78
C GLN A 246 -16.85 0.04 1.80
N LEU A 247 -17.04 -0.55 2.99
CA LEU A 247 -16.97 -2.00 3.16
C LEU A 247 -17.83 -2.76 2.15
N GLY A 248 -17.19 -3.71 1.46
CA GLY A 248 -17.84 -4.53 0.42
C GLY A 248 -17.65 -4.02 -1.00
N LEU A 249 -17.11 -2.81 -1.18
CA LEU A 249 -16.71 -2.26 -2.47
C LEU A 249 -15.21 -2.52 -2.69
N VAL A 250 -14.86 -3.03 -3.87
CA VAL A 250 -13.47 -3.21 -4.30
C VAL A 250 -13.41 -2.85 -5.77
N LEU A 251 -12.71 -1.78 -6.09
CA LEU A 251 -12.48 -1.37 -7.47
C LEU A 251 -11.25 -2.08 -8.05
N HIS A 252 -11.13 -2.05 -9.36
CA HIS A 252 -10.00 -2.62 -10.09
C HIS A 252 -9.55 -1.72 -11.23
N GLU A 253 -9.96 -0.46 -11.22
CA GLU A 253 -9.60 0.51 -12.25
C GLU A 253 -8.10 0.73 -12.33
N ASN A 254 -7.41 0.64 -11.19
CA ASN A 254 -5.98 0.86 -11.06
C ASN A 254 -5.17 -0.45 -10.91
N PHE A 255 -5.80 -1.61 -11.14
CA PHE A 255 -5.15 -2.92 -11.12
C PHE A 255 -4.58 -3.29 -12.49
N LEU A 256 -3.25 -3.39 -12.62
CA LEU A 256 -2.48 -3.73 -13.83
C LEU A 256 -2.66 -2.70 -14.97
N CYS A 257 -2.21 -1.48 -14.74
CA CYS A 257 -2.27 -0.37 -15.66
C CYS A 257 -0.92 -0.05 -16.32
N SER A 258 -0.96 0.52 -17.52
CA SER A 258 0.19 1.22 -18.09
C SER A 258 0.32 2.63 -17.51
N THR A 259 1.51 3.23 -17.66
CA THR A 259 1.74 4.64 -17.31
C THR A 259 0.83 5.59 -18.11
N SER A 260 0.60 5.28 -19.40
CA SER A 260 -0.29 6.08 -20.26
C SER A 260 -1.74 6.02 -19.80
N TYR A 261 -2.22 4.84 -19.38
CA TYR A 261 -3.55 4.68 -18.82
C TYR A 261 -3.73 5.51 -17.53
N LEU A 262 -2.77 5.42 -16.60
CA LEU A 262 -2.84 6.20 -15.36
C LEU A 262 -2.83 7.71 -15.62
N LYS A 263 -2.01 8.19 -16.57
CA LYS A 263 -2.01 9.61 -16.96
C LYS A 263 -3.39 10.07 -17.45
N LYS A 264 -4.08 9.26 -18.28
CA LYS A 264 -5.46 9.52 -18.73
C LYS A 264 -6.46 9.55 -17.57
N LYS A 265 -6.18 8.79 -16.49
CA LYS A 265 -6.97 8.81 -15.24
C LYS A 265 -6.60 9.93 -14.26
N GLY A 266 -5.76 10.88 -14.67
CA GLY A 266 -5.42 12.05 -13.87
C GLY A 266 -4.16 11.92 -13.01
N TYR A 267 -3.42 10.82 -13.09
CA TYR A 267 -2.12 10.71 -12.40
C TYR A 267 -1.11 11.68 -13.02
N ARG A 268 -0.48 12.49 -12.18
CA ARG A 268 0.51 13.50 -12.58
C ARG A 268 1.84 13.26 -11.89
N GLY A 269 2.95 13.69 -12.52
CA GLY A 269 4.27 13.61 -11.92
C GLY A 269 4.72 12.19 -11.58
N ILE A 270 4.30 11.17 -12.35
CA ILE A 270 4.62 9.76 -12.10
C ILE A 270 6.13 9.55 -12.18
N ARG A 271 6.73 9.12 -11.09
CA ARG A 271 8.15 8.77 -10.98
C ARG A 271 8.30 7.25 -11.02
N CYS A 272 8.44 6.73 -12.22
CA CYS A 272 8.68 5.33 -12.50
C CYS A 272 9.56 5.22 -13.75
N LYS A 273 10.77 4.67 -13.59
CA LYS A 273 11.73 4.47 -14.69
C LYS A 273 11.46 3.19 -15.50
N LEU A 274 10.40 2.44 -15.18
CA LEU A 274 10.10 1.18 -15.83
C LEU A 274 9.13 1.41 -17.00
N THR A 275 9.40 0.76 -18.14
CA THR A 275 8.44 0.67 -19.24
C THR A 275 7.29 -0.25 -18.84
N THR A 276 6.07 0.28 -18.81
CA THR A 276 4.87 -0.46 -18.45
C THR A 276 4.07 -0.87 -19.67
N SER A 277 3.38 -2.00 -19.59
CA SER A 277 2.59 -2.57 -20.69
C SER A 277 1.13 -2.17 -20.59
N SER A 278 0.51 -1.90 -21.75
CA SER A 278 -0.92 -1.59 -21.91
C SER A 278 -1.82 -2.82 -22.07
N LYS A 279 -1.25 -4.03 -22.03
CA LYS A 279 -1.97 -5.30 -22.26
C LYS A 279 -3.27 -5.43 -21.45
N TYR A 280 -3.34 -4.83 -20.30
CA TYR A 280 -4.45 -4.97 -19.35
C TYR A 280 -5.26 -3.68 -19.14
N ASP A 281 -4.99 -2.60 -19.84
CA ASP A 281 -5.64 -1.29 -19.65
C ASP A 281 -7.16 -1.33 -19.89
N HIS A 282 -7.64 -2.19 -20.79
CA HIS A 282 -9.05 -2.29 -21.17
C HIS A 282 -9.68 -3.66 -20.85
N LYS A 283 -9.19 -4.34 -19.80
CA LYS A 283 -9.78 -5.63 -19.40
C LYS A 283 -11.07 -5.43 -18.59
N TYR A 284 -11.95 -6.39 -18.69
CA TYR A 284 -13.28 -6.37 -18.09
C TYR A 284 -13.29 -6.08 -16.58
N TRP A 285 -12.24 -6.48 -15.87
CA TRP A 285 -12.16 -6.23 -14.42
C TRP A 285 -12.09 -4.76 -14.04
N LYS A 286 -11.70 -3.87 -14.96
CA LYS A 286 -11.74 -2.41 -14.76
C LYS A 286 -13.14 -1.89 -14.43
N GLN A 287 -14.17 -2.65 -14.80
CA GLN A 287 -15.58 -2.35 -14.57
C GLN A 287 -16.19 -3.19 -13.45
N VAL A 288 -15.38 -4.03 -12.78
CA VAL A 288 -15.84 -4.84 -11.64
C VAL A 288 -15.59 -4.07 -10.35
N ASN A 289 -16.65 -3.84 -9.60
CA ASN A 289 -16.65 -3.12 -8.32
C ASN A 289 -16.88 -4.05 -7.12
N SER A 290 -16.53 -5.31 -7.24
CA SER A 290 -16.61 -6.34 -6.21
C SER A 290 -15.34 -7.17 -6.15
N ALA A 291 -15.00 -7.68 -4.98
CA ALA A 291 -13.90 -8.64 -4.89
C ALA A 291 -14.15 -9.89 -5.74
N PHE A 292 -13.06 -10.49 -6.23
CA PHE A 292 -13.08 -11.80 -6.89
C PHE A 292 -12.90 -12.90 -5.86
N TYR A 293 -13.97 -13.63 -5.58
CA TYR A 293 -13.94 -14.74 -4.63
C TYR A 293 -13.64 -16.06 -5.33
N TYR A 294 -12.57 -16.73 -4.91
CA TYR A 294 -12.23 -18.05 -5.44
C TYR A 294 -12.97 -19.16 -4.68
N GLN A 295 -13.67 -20.01 -5.43
CA GLN A 295 -14.41 -21.15 -4.89
C GLN A 295 -14.46 -22.30 -5.92
N LYS A 296 -14.11 -23.52 -5.50
CA LYS A 296 -14.15 -24.72 -6.35
C LYS A 296 -13.48 -24.53 -7.72
N GLY A 297 -12.26 -23.98 -7.74
CA GLY A 297 -11.49 -23.77 -8.97
C GLY A 297 -11.94 -22.60 -9.85
N ARG A 298 -12.82 -21.73 -9.37
CA ARG A 298 -13.42 -20.64 -10.14
C ARG A 298 -13.49 -19.34 -9.36
N PHE A 299 -13.45 -18.21 -10.06
CA PHE A 299 -13.64 -16.89 -9.50
C PHE A 299 -15.10 -16.47 -9.64
N ILE A 300 -15.74 -16.11 -8.53
CA ILE A 300 -17.10 -15.58 -8.47
C ILE A 300 -16.99 -14.09 -8.15
N TYR A 301 -17.65 -13.28 -8.94
CA TYR A 301 -17.66 -11.81 -8.78
C TYR A 301 -19.00 -11.25 -9.24
N GLN A 302 -19.27 -10.00 -8.90
CA GLN A 302 -20.48 -9.31 -9.29
C GLN A 302 -20.18 -8.16 -10.25
N THR A 303 -21.11 -7.94 -11.15
CA THR A 303 -21.23 -6.69 -11.92
C THR A 303 -22.56 -6.02 -11.53
N ASP A 304 -22.81 -4.82 -12.03
CA ASP A 304 -24.08 -4.11 -11.88
C ASP A 304 -25.32 -4.92 -12.30
N ARG A 305 -25.16 -5.91 -13.19
CA ARG A 305 -26.26 -6.68 -13.82
C ARG A 305 -26.31 -8.15 -13.44
N ALA A 306 -25.21 -8.72 -12.94
CA ALA A 306 -25.15 -10.18 -12.80
C ALA A 306 -24.09 -10.64 -11.80
N VAL A 307 -24.34 -11.78 -11.15
CA VAL A 307 -23.31 -12.60 -10.53
C VAL A 307 -22.67 -13.47 -11.61
N ARG A 308 -21.37 -13.41 -11.74
CA ARG A 308 -20.59 -14.06 -12.80
C ARG A 308 -19.52 -14.98 -12.26
N GLN A 309 -19.08 -15.90 -13.10
CA GLN A 309 -18.04 -16.87 -12.79
C GLN A 309 -17.03 -16.98 -13.94
N ARG A 310 -15.74 -17.15 -13.57
CA ARG A 310 -14.65 -17.45 -14.51
C ARG A 310 -13.73 -18.52 -13.97
N LYS A 311 -13.16 -19.35 -14.85
CA LYS A 311 -12.10 -20.30 -14.47
C LYS A 311 -10.76 -19.59 -14.28
N ARG A 312 -10.48 -18.57 -15.11
CA ARG A 312 -9.26 -17.76 -15.08
C ARG A 312 -9.59 -16.28 -15.19
N ILE A 313 -8.83 -15.45 -14.52
CA ILE A 313 -9.03 -13.99 -14.56
C ILE A 313 -8.63 -13.40 -15.91
N ALA A 314 -7.45 -13.76 -16.43
CA ALA A 314 -6.91 -13.17 -17.66
C ALA A 314 -7.39 -13.85 -18.96
N GLY A 315 -8.20 -14.89 -18.89
CA GLY A 315 -8.64 -15.64 -20.06
C GLY A 315 -9.96 -16.37 -19.89
N GLY A 316 -10.50 -16.87 -21.01
CA GLY A 316 -11.75 -17.61 -21.05
C GLY A 316 -13.01 -16.76 -20.94
N ALA A 317 -14.14 -17.36 -21.24
CA ALA A 317 -15.45 -16.73 -21.15
C ALA A 317 -15.96 -16.64 -19.71
N ALA A 318 -16.77 -15.61 -19.42
CA ALA A 318 -17.53 -15.54 -18.19
C ALA A 318 -18.86 -16.27 -18.34
N ARG A 319 -19.22 -17.08 -17.35
CA ARG A 319 -20.56 -17.66 -17.23
C ARG A 319 -21.39 -16.78 -16.29
N THR A 320 -22.60 -16.44 -16.69
CA THR A 320 -23.59 -15.82 -15.80
C THR A 320 -24.17 -16.90 -14.89
N LEU A 321 -24.13 -16.67 -13.58
CA LEU A 321 -24.69 -17.56 -12.56
C LEU A 321 -26.08 -17.10 -12.14
N ALA A 322 -26.29 -15.78 -12.07
CA ALA A 322 -27.58 -15.17 -11.78
C ALA A 322 -27.67 -13.82 -12.50
N ARG A 323 -28.84 -13.53 -13.11
CA ARG A 323 -29.17 -12.21 -13.68
C ARG A 323 -29.70 -11.29 -12.57
N ALA A 324 -28.91 -11.13 -11.54
CA ALA A 324 -29.19 -10.26 -10.40
C ALA A 324 -27.88 -9.55 -10.05
N GLY A 325 -27.84 -8.28 -10.26
CA GLY A 325 -26.67 -7.45 -9.97
C GLY A 325 -26.98 -6.41 -8.90
N GLY A 326 -25.98 -5.66 -8.55
CA GLY A 326 -26.06 -4.61 -7.55
C GLY A 326 -24.68 -4.14 -7.15
N SER A 327 -24.56 -3.65 -5.94
CA SER A 327 -23.29 -3.20 -5.37
C SER A 327 -22.96 -3.95 -4.08
N LEU A 328 -21.73 -3.75 -3.58
CA LEU A 328 -21.30 -4.24 -2.26
C LEU A 328 -21.40 -5.76 -2.10
N PHE A 329 -20.64 -6.49 -2.88
CA PHE A 329 -20.67 -7.95 -2.91
C PHE A 329 -19.74 -8.57 -1.86
N VAL A 330 -20.28 -9.33 -0.91
CA VAL A 330 -19.51 -9.98 0.15
C VAL A 330 -19.81 -11.46 0.28
N LYS A 331 -18.76 -12.25 0.53
CA LYS A 331 -18.89 -13.68 0.80
C LYS A 331 -19.30 -13.89 2.27
N GLY A 332 -20.39 -14.63 2.46
CA GLY A 332 -20.88 -15.07 3.75
C GLY A 332 -20.57 -16.53 4.04
N SER A 333 -21.33 -17.13 4.96
CA SER A 333 -21.26 -18.54 5.33
C SER A 333 -21.99 -19.45 4.33
N LYS A 334 -21.80 -20.76 4.45
CA LYS A 334 -22.55 -21.78 3.69
C LYS A 334 -22.60 -21.57 2.18
N GLY A 335 -21.56 -20.90 1.58
CA GLY A 335 -21.49 -20.63 0.14
C GLY A 335 -22.43 -19.54 -0.36
N ARG A 336 -22.95 -18.71 0.53
CA ARG A 336 -23.77 -17.53 0.18
C ARG A 336 -22.89 -16.35 -0.15
N PHE A 337 -23.35 -15.51 -1.08
CA PHE A 337 -22.75 -14.22 -1.45
C PHE A 337 -23.84 -13.16 -1.36
N TYR A 338 -23.67 -12.23 -0.43
CA TYR A 338 -24.62 -11.16 -0.19
C TYR A 338 -24.29 -9.94 -1.04
N PHE A 339 -25.32 -9.25 -1.52
CA PHE A 339 -25.20 -8.02 -2.29
C PHE A 339 -26.41 -7.12 -2.09
N ILE A 340 -26.23 -5.86 -2.46
CA ILE A 340 -27.27 -4.84 -2.36
C ILE A 340 -27.77 -4.48 -3.76
N ASN A 341 -29.07 -4.43 -3.92
CA ASN A 341 -29.73 -3.85 -5.08
C ASN A 341 -30.77 -2.84 -4.56
N PHE A 342 -30.50 -1.54 -4.78
CA PHE A 342 -31.22 -0.44 -4.13
C PHE A 342 -31.22 -0.61 -2.60
N ASN A 343 -32.39 -0.55 -1.95
CA ASN A 343 -32.57 -0.74 -0.50
C ASN A 343 -32.94 -2.19 -0.12
N ARG A 344 -32.58 -3.15 -0.97
CA ARG A 344 -32.83 -4.57 -0.76
C ARG A 344 -31.51 -5.32 -0.70
N ILE A 345 -31.45 -6.27 0.22
CA ILE A 345 -30.29 -7.16 0.36
C ILE A 345 -30.70 -8.55 -0.10
N TYR A 346 -29.91 -9.08 -0.98
CA TYR A 346 -30.08 -10.42 -1.52
C TYR A 346 -28.88 -11.28 -1.17
N TYR A 347 -29.03 -12.58 -1.20
CA TYR A 347 -27.91 -13.48 -1.36
C TYR A 347 -28.05 -14.35 -2.61
N TYR A 348 -26.93 -14.59 -3.25
CA TYR A 348 -26.76 -15.66 -4.22
C TYR A 348 -26.23 -16.90 -3.51
N ASN A 349 -26.88 -18.06 -3.67
CA ASN A 349 -26.42 -19.33 -3.12
C ASN A 349 -25.54 -20.04 -4.15
N GLY A 350 -24.24 -20.20 -3.84
CA GLY A 350 -23.26 -20.84 -4.73
C GLY A 350 -23.44 -22.36 -4.91
N ARG A 351 -24.39 -23.00 -4.17
CA ARG A 351 -24.73 -24.43 -4.32
C ARG A 351 -25.98 -24.63 -5.18
N THR A 352 -27.05 -23.88 -4.89
CA THR A 352 -28.36 -24.03 -5.57
C THR A 352 -28.51 -23.05 -6.73
N HIS A 353 -27.60 -22.10 -6.89
CA HIS A 353 -27.66 -21.04 -7.90
C HIS A 353 -28.88 -20.10 -7.80
N GLN A 354 -29.59 -20.13 -6.68
CA GLN A 354 -30.76 -19.28 -6.44
C GLN A 354 -30.35 -17.93 -5.82
N VAL A 355 -31.14 -16.91 -6.14
CA VAL A 355 -31.08 -15.60 -5.50
C VAL A 355 -32.30 -15.48 -4.58
N LYS A 356 -32.06 -15.08 -3.34
CA LYS A 356 -33.13 -14.86 -2.34
C LYS A 356 -33.02 -13.50 -1.70
N LEU A 357 -34.13 -12.85 -1.48
CA LEU A 357 -34.24 -11.64 -0.66
C LEU A 357 -33.98 -11.99 0.81
N VAL A 358 -33.17 -11.21 1.48
CA VAL A 358 -32.83 -11.37 2.92
C VAL A 358 -33.40 -10.23 3.75
N TRP A 359 -33.42 -9.05 3.17
CA TRP A 359 -33.85 -7.87 3.89
C TRP A 359 -34.34 -6.78 2.93
N GLU A 360 -35.38 -6.09 3.35
CA GLU A 360 -35.92 -4.91 2.68
C GLU A 360 -36.13 -3.79 3.71
N GLY A 361 -35.71 -2.59 3.36
CA GLY A 361 -35.67 -1.45 4.29
C GLY A 361 -37.03 -0.98 4.80
N GLY A 362 -38.11 -1.22 4.10
CA GLY A 362 -39.45 -0.76 4.42
C GLY A 362 -39.51 0.76 4.60
N LYS A 363 -40.67 1.26 5.10
CA LYS A 363 -40.90 2.71 5.34
C LYS A 363 -39.86 3.34 6.30
N LYS A 364 -39.40 2.58 7.31
CA LYS A 364 -38.41 3.03 8.32
C LYS A 364 -37.07 3.45 7.73
N TYR A 365 -36.68 2.84 6.64
CA TYR A 365 -35.37 3.09 6.00
C TYR A 365 -35.50 3.62 4.57
N ALA A 366 -36.67 4.10 4.17
CA ALA A 366 -36.91 4.57 2.79
C ALA A 366 -36.00 5.72 2.38
N SER A 367 -35.57 6.58 3.33
CA SER A 367 -34.66 7.71 3.09
C SER A 367 -33.17 7.36 3.23
N TYR A 368 -32.84 6.08 3.47
CA TYR A 368 -31.46 5.63 3.61
C TYR A 368 -31.00 4.87 2.36
N GLN A 369 -29.73 5.00 2.04
CA GLN A 369 -29.05 4.19 1.04
C GLN A 369 -28.13 3.18 1.74
N ALA A 370 -28.15 1.94 1.30
CA ALA A 370 -27.18 0.96 1.77
C ALA A 370 -25.81 1.23 1.13
N ALA A 371 -24.85 1.66 1.93
CA ALA A 371 -23.55 2.15 1.51
C ALA A 371 -22.38 1.25 1.96
N GLN A 372 -22.62 0.31 2.86
CA GLN A 372 -21.60 -0.62 3.35
C GLN A 372 -22.21 -2.00 3.56
N LEU A 373 -21.44 -3.04 3.27
CA LEU A 373 -21.82 -4.42 3.50
C LEU A 373 -20.63 -5.21 4.00
N SER A 374 -20.79 -5.91 5.12
CA SER A 374 -19.75 -6.78 5.64
C SER A 374 -20.36 -8.03 6.28
N PHE A 375 -19.62 -9.13 6.26
CA PHE A 375 -20.02 -10.37 6.91
C PHE A 375 -18.91 -10.84 7.86
N ALA A 376 -19.23 -10.88 9.13
CA ALA A 376 -18.29 -11.30 10.18
C ALA A 376 -19.05 -12.03 11.31
N ASN A 377 -18.42 -13.05 11.89
CA ASN A 377 -18.97 -13.83 13.02
C ASN A 377 -20.41 -14.34 12.77
N GLY A 378 -20.68 -14.82 11.54
CA GLY A 378 -21.99 -15.34 11.17
C GLY A 378 -23.09 -14.30 10.95
N ARG A 379 -22.77 -13.02 11.05
CA ARG A 379 -23.73 -11.92 10.95
C ARG A 379 -23.42 -11.01 9.75
N LEU A 380 -24.47 -10.59 9.06
CA LEU A 380 -24.40 -9.59 8.01
C LEU A 380 -24.63 -8.20 8.62
N LYS A 381 -23.66 -7.30 8.45
CA LYS A 381 -23.78 -5.90 8.87
C LYS A 381 -23.96 -5.03 7.64
N VAL A 382 -24.90 -4.11 7.71
CA VAL A 382 -25.26 -3.17 6.66
C VAL A 382 -25.11 -1.76 7.19
N GLY A 383 -24.31 -0.95 6.54
CA GLY A 383 -24.24 0.48 6.79
C GLY A 383 -25.26 1.21 5.92
N LEU A 384 -26.22 1.86 6.57
CA LEU A 384 -27.25 2.67 5.96
C LEU A 384 -26.88 4.14 6.08
N LEU A 385 -26.88 4.88 4.97
CA LEU A 385 -26.47 6.27 4.87
C LEU A 385 -27.67 7.17 4.54
N ARG A 386 -27.79 8.30 5.26
CA ARG A 386 -28.68 9.42 4.96
C ARG A 386 -27.92 10.71 5.19
N GLY A 387 -27.50 11.38 4.10
CA GLY A 387 -26.56 12.50 4.19
C GLY A 387 -25.26 12.10 4.87
N LYS A 388 -24.90 12.74 5.98
CA LYS A 388 -23.70 12.39 6.79
C LYS A 388 -23.99 11.34 7.87
N ILE A 389 -25.25 10.93 8.08
CA ILE A 389 -25.65 9.98 9.11
C ILE A 389 -25.44 8.56 8.61
N CYS A 390 -24.62 7.79 9.32
CA CYS A 390 -24.40 6.37 9.05
C CYS A 390 -24.97 5.53 10.19
N LYS A 391 -25.96 4.68 9.88
CA LYS A 391 -26.55 3.72 10.82
C LYS A 391 -26.12 2.30 10.43
N ILE A 392 -25.61 1.54 11.39
CA ILE A 392 -25.27 0.13 11.14
C ILE A 392 -26.40 -0.74 11.69
N ILE A 393 -26.94 -1.61 10.85
CA ILE A 393 -27.89 -2.64 11.24
C ILE A 393 -27.27 -4.03 11.06
N THR A 394 -27.77 -4.98 11.84
CA THR A 394 -27.40 -6.40 11.70
C THR A 394 -28.60 -7.15 11.14
N VAL A 395 -28.35 -7.89 10.08
CA VAL A 395 -29.36 -8.73 9.41
C VAL A 395 -28.97 -10.19 9.64
N ALA A 396 -29.96 -11.05 9.86
CA ALA A 396 -29.72 -12.49 9.94
C ALA A 396 -29.11 -12.99 8.62
N GLY A 397 -27.97 -13.70 8.69
CA GLY A 397 -27.18 -14.17 7.54
C GLY A 397 -27.50 -15.58 7.11
#